data_1b5f0ddd1a57a900ffa87f29d641f858
#
_entry.id   1b5f0ddd1a57a900ffa87f29d641f858
#
_cell.length_a   1.000
_cell.length_b   1.000
_cell.length_c   1.000
_cell.angle_alpha   90.00
_cell.angle_beta   90.00
_cell.angle_gamma   90.00
#
_symmetry.space_group_name_H-M   'P 1'
#
loop_
_entity.id
_entity.type
_entity.pdbx_description
1 polymer ?
#
loop_
_entity_poly.entity_id
_entity_poly.type
_entity_poly.pdbx_seq_one_letter_code
_entity_poly.pdbx_strand_id
1 'polypeptide(L)'
;MANLVVDFLGIKLNNPLVLASGVLGTSPAVMERCAREGVGAVTSKSAGTEARDGHANPVALAWQGGVINAIGLTNPGCHAELPILIETKKRLKPLGVPLFASIFAPRLEDFGEVARVIAEAEPDLIEVNISCPNVASDFGTPFSATAKSAAEVTREVRKAVNLPISVKLAPNVYNLGEIARAVVAEGANAITAINTVPGMLIDAYAARPVLKNTTGGLSGPTIKPVALRAVWEISQVVDVPIIGTGGISSGIDAAEMIMAGAALVGVGSALVNGGPAVFGKINTELQEFMRSQGYQDLESMRGLVHRRANDTV
;
A
#
# COMPACT_ATOMS: atom_id res chain seq x y z
N MET A 1 12.65 -25.34 -5.85
CA MET A 1 12.30 -24.23 -4.94
C MET A 1 10.87 -23.80 -5.28
N ALA A 2 10.06 -23.45 -4.28
CA ALA A 2 8.72 -22.93 -4.54
C ALA A 2 8.83 -21.64 -5.38
N ASN A 3 7.92 -21.47 -6.36
CA ASN A 3 7.95 -20.35 -7.27
C ASN A 3 7.26 -19.13 -6.63
N LEU A 4 8.00 -18.03 -6.48
CA LEU A 4 7.46 -16.75 -5.95
C LEU A 4 7.07 -15.75 -7.07
N VAL A 5 7.29 -16.10 -8.34
CA VAL A 5 6.95 -15.21 -9.47
C VAL A 5 5.46 -14.95 -9.52
N VAL A 6 5.08 -13.69 -9.74
CA VAL A 6 3.69 -13.25 -9.88
C VAL A 6 3.52 -12.51 -11.20
N ASP A 7 2.45 -12.80 -11.91
CA ASP A 7 1.91 -11.92 -12.95
C ASP A 7 0.81 -11.07 -12.32
N PHE A 8 1.01 -9.76 -12.31
CA PHE A 8 0.08 -8.79 -11.74
C PHE A 8 -0.34 -7.80 -12.82
N LEU A 9 -1.50 -7.99 -13.40
CA LEU A 9 -2.02 -7.15 -14.51
C LEU A 9 -1.10 -7.12 -15.74
N GLY A 10 -0.41 -8.24 -16.04
CA GLY A 10 0.60 -8.32 -17.09
C GLY A 10 1.98 -7.81 -16.70
N ILE A 11 2.14 -7.30 -15.48
CA ILE A 11 3.43 -6.87 -14.90
C ILE A 11 4.06 -8.09 -14.20
N LYS A 12 5.22 -8.52 -14.65
CA LYS A 12 5.96 -9.64 -14.04
C LYS A 12 6.77 -9.17 -12.85
N LEU A 13 6.54 -9.78 -11.68
CA LEU A 13 7.29 -9.58 -10.46
C LEU A 13 8.05 -10.87 -10.08
N ASN A 14 9.29 -10.73 -9.61
CA ASN A 14 10.10 -11.86 -9.17
C ASN A 14 9.61 -12.51 -7.86
N ASN A 15 8.81 -11.80 -7.10
CA ASN A 15 8.18 -12.25 -5.85
C ASN A 15 7.00 -11.33 -5.49
N PRO A 16 6.13 -11.70 -4.53
CA PRO A 16 4.91 -10.94 -4.24
C PRO A 16 5.11 -9.68 -3.38
N LEU A 17 6.33 -9.40 -2.90
CA LEU A 17 6.54 -8.31 -1.95
C LEU A 17 6.59 -6.95 -2.63
N VAL A 18 5.87 -5.99 -2.08
CA VAL A 18 5.82 -4.60 -2.56
C VAL A 18 6.30 -3.67 -1.45
N LEU A 19 7.20 -2.74 -1.74
CA LEU A 19 7.49 -1.62 -0.86
C LEU A 19 6.20 -0.77 -0.74
N ALA A 20 5.60 -0.73 0.44
CA ALA A 20 4.40 0.09 0.65
C ALA A 20 4.72 1.58 0.56
N SER A 21 3.81 2.37 -0.03
CA SER A 21 3.97 3.82 -0.09
C SER A 21 4.09 4.45 1.30
N GLY A 22 4.86 5.52 1.41
CA GLY A 22 5.06 6.26 2.65
C GLY A 22 6.31 5.89 3.45
N VAL A 23 6.98 4.77 3.14
CA VAL A 23 8.22 4.33 3.79
C VAL A 23 9.28 4.13 2.72
N LEU A 24 10.44 4.80 2.83
CA LEU A 24 11.60 4.68 1.92
C LEU A 24 11.32 4.97 0.41
N GLY A 25 10.13 5.41 0.04
CA GLY A 25 9.74 5.70 -1.35
C GLY A 25 10.04 7.15 -1.79
N THR A 26 11.04 7.82 -1.22
CA THR A 26 11.29 9.26 -1.40
C THR A 26 12.51 9.59 -2.26
N SER A 27 13.37 8.63 -2.56
CA SER A 27 14.54 8.87 -3.40
C SER A 27 14.90 7.68 -4.28
N PRO A 28 15.44 7.92 -5.49
CA PRO A 28 15.84 6.87 -6.42
C PRO A 28 16.85 5.88 -5.82
N ALA A 29 17.82 6.38 -5.04
CA ALA A 29 18.86 5.54 -4.43
C ALA A 29 18.29 4.59 -3.37
N VAL A 30 17.33 5.05 -2.58
CA VAL A 30 16.70 4.22 -1.53
C VAL A 30 15.78 3.18 -2.14
N MET A 31 15.01 3.55 -3.16
CA MET A 31 14.15 2.60 -3.90
C MET A 31 14.98 1.55 -4.64
N GLU A 32 16.09 1.94 -5.27
CA GLU A 32 17.06 1.00 -5.86
C GLU A 32 17.64 0.04 -4.80
N ARG A 33 17.98 0.53 -3.61
CA ARG A 33 18.45 -0.33 -2.53
C ARG A 33 17.40 -1.36 -2.12
N CYS A 34 16.13 -0.97 -2.00
CA CYS A 34 15.04 -1.94 -1.74
C CYS A 34 14.96 -3.01 -2.85
N ALA A 35 15.14 -2.61 -4.12
CA ALA A 35 15.16 -3.54 -5.24
C ALA A 35 16.31 -4.54 -5.15
N ARG A 36 17.52 -4.11 -4.79
CA ARG A 36 18.69 -4.98 -4.59
C ARG A 36 18.56 -5.93 -3.41
N GLU A 37 17.74 -5.57 -2.42
CA GLU A 37 17.44 -6.39 -1.23
C GLU A 37 16.24 -7.33 -1.44
N GLY A 38 15.73 -7.45 -2.67
CA GLY A 38 14.79 -8.49 -3.06
C GLY A 38 13.31 -8.12 -2.96
N VAL A 39 12.94 -6.84 -3.03
CA VAL A 39 11.53 -6.46 -3.23
C VAL A 39 11.07 -6.81 -4.64
N GLY A 40 9.82 -7.22 -4.80
CA GLY A 40 9.22 -7.53 -6.10
C GLY A 40 8.77 -6.29 -6.89
N ALA A 41 8.27 -5.26 -6.19
CA ALA A 41 7.94 -3.94 -6.75
C ALA A 41 8.15 -2.84 -5.71
N VAL A 42 8.39 -1.61 -6.15
CA VAL A 42 8.49 -0.45 -5.25
C VAL A 42 7.35 0.53 -5.48
N THR A 43 6.77 1.06 -4.38
CA THR A 43 5.80 2.15 -4.46
C THR A 43 6.44 3.44 -3.96
N SER A 44 6.36 4.50 -4.75
CA SER A 44 6.87 5.82 -4.36
C SER A 44 6.06 6.46 -3.24
N LYS A 45 6.58 7.52 -2.67
CA LYS A 45 5.82 8.42 -1.80
C LYS A 45 4.67 9.03 -2.59
N SER A 46 3.50 9.19 -1.95
CA SER A 46 2.35 9.82 -2.60
C SER A 46 2.68 11.29 -2.94
N ALA A 47 2.61 11.65 -4.21
CA ALA A 47 2.75 13.01 -4.70
C ALA A 47 1.39 13.69 -4.81
N GLY A 48 1.32 14.97 -4.44
CA GLY A 48 0.13 15.82 -4.59
C GLY A 48 0.33 16.92 -5.63
N THR A 49 -0.65 17.79 -5.79
CA THR A 49 -0.58 18.97 -6.70
C THR A 49 0.58 19.89 -6.34
N GLU A 50 0.75 20.17 -5.06
CA GLU A 50 1.73 21.12 -4.52
C GLU A 50 2.62 20.47 -3.46
N ALA A 51 3.77 21.10 -3.19
CA ALA A 51 4.67 20.71 -2.12
C ALA A 51 3.99 20.86 -0.74
N ARG A 52 4.25 19.90 0.14
CA ARG A 52 3.79 19.93 1.55
C ARG A 52 4.94 19.59 2.48
N ASP A 53 5.12 20.40 3.52
CA ASP A 53 6.09 20.13 4.59
C ASP A 53 5.63 19.02 5.54
N GLY A 54 4.31 18.77 5.59
CA GLY A 54 3.69 17.84 6.54
C GLY A 54 3.42 18.48 7.90
N HIS A 55 3.20 17.63 8.93
CA HIS A 55 2.90 18.10 10.27
C HIS A 55 4.17 18.40 11.07
N ALA A 56 4.03 19.25 12.11
CA ALA A 56 5.10 19.54 13.06
C ALA A 56 5.43 18.33 13.94
N ASN A 57 6.72 18.19 14.31
CA ASN A 57 7.20 17.12 15.19
C ASN A 57 6.63 17.19 16.62
N PRO A 58 6.52 16.03 17.30
CA PRO A 58 6.78 14.65 16.85
C PRO A 58 5.69 14.10 15.92
N VAL A 59 6.10 13.55 14.77
CA VAL A 59 5.19 13.03 13.73
C VAL A 59 5.16 11.50 13.65
N ALA A 60 6.10 10.81 14.29
CA ALA A 60 6.17 9.36 14.30
C ALA A 60 6.84 8.84 15.56
N LEU A 61 6.36 7.68 16.03
CA LEU A 61 6.92 6.95 17.16
C LEU A 61 6.82 5.44 16.93
N ALA A 62 7.90 4.72 17.21
CA ALA A 62 7.86 3.26 17.27
C ALA A 62 7.09 2.80 18.52
N TRP A 63 6.20 1.81 18.38
CA TRP A 63 5.37 1.31 19.47
C TRP A 63 4.99 -0.15 19.24
N GLN A 64 5.29 -1.01 20.20
CA GLN A 64 4.96 -2.44 20.19
C GLN A 64 5.25 -3.15 18.85
N GLY A 65 6.44 -2.94 18.31
CA GLY A 65 6.87 -3.55 17.04
C GLY A 65 6.29 -2.89 15.79
N GLY A 66 5.44 -1.88 15.93
CA GLY A 66 4.88 -1.08 14.86
C GLY A 66 5.27 0.40 14.95
N VAL A 67 4.51 1.23 14.27
CA VAL A 67 4.69 2.69 14.24
C VAL A 67 3.33 3.36 14.32
N ILE A 68 3.21 4.39 15.16
CA ILE A 68 2.14 5.38 15.01
C ILE A 68 2.71 6.62 14.35
N ASN A 69 2.01 7.16 13.35
CA ASN A 69 2.50 8.31 12.61
C ASN A 69 1.40 9.28 12.18
N ALA A 70 1.76 10.54 12.09
CA ALA A 70 0.97 11.61 11.48
C ALA A 70 1.92 12.48 10.63
N ILE A 71 2.45 11.92 9.54
CA ILE A 71 3.44 12.62 8.69
C ILE A 71 2.82 13.82 7.98
N GLY A 72 1.53 13.78 7.62
CA GLY A 72 0.84 14.90 6.99
C GLY A 72 1.07 15.03 5.48
N LEU A 73 1.31 13.91 4.78
CA LEU A 73 1.51 13.86 3.32
C LEU A 73 2.68 14.73 2.81
N THR A 74 3.78 14.83 3.57
CA THR A 74 5.01 15.48 3.12
C THR A 74 5.42 14.97 1.74
N ASN A 75 5.55 15.86 0.77
CA ASN A 75 5.92 15.55 -0.61
C ASN A 75 6.33 16.84 -1.36
N PRO A 76 7.10 16.75 -2.46
CA PRO A 76 7.59 17.92 -3.19
C PRO A 76 6.60 18.50 -4.21
N GLY A 77 5.40 17.91 -4.36
CA GLY A 77 4.47 18.18 -5.46
C GLY A 77 4.75 17.32 -6.69
N CYS A 78 3.72 17.07 -7.52
CA CYS A 78 3.82 16.13 -8.65
C CYS A 78 4.87 16.54 -9.69
N HIS A 79 5.04 17.83 -9.98
CA HIS A 79 6.04 18.32 -10.94
C HIS A 79 7.48 18.09 -10.44
N ALA A 80 7.75 18.26 -9.15
CA ALA A 80 9.07 17.98 -8.59
C ALA A 80 9.30 16.49 -8.30
N GLU A 81 8.24 15.69 -8.12
CA GLU A 81 8.33 14.24 -8.01
C GLU A 81 8.60 13.56 -9.36
N LEU A 82 8.13 14.13 -10.47
CA LEU A 82 8.29 13.55 -11.82
C LEU A 82 9.74 13.18 -12.15
N PRO A 83 10.74 14.08 -12.06
CA PRO A 83 12.14 13.71 -12.33
C PRO A 83 12.69 12.64 -11.38
N ILE A 84 12.21 12.59 -10.13
CA ILE A 84 12.56 11.55 -9.15
C ILE A 84 12.07 10.18 -9.65
N LEU A 85 10.83 10.10 -10.14
CA LEU A 85 10.25 8.86 -10.66
C LEU A 85 10.93 8.40 -11.95
N ILE A 86 11.26 9.32 -12.87
CA ILE A 86 12.00 9.02 -14.11
C ILE A 86 13.35 8.40 -13.77
N GLU A 87 14.12 9.01 -12.86
CA GLU A 87 15.42 8.48 -12.43
C GLU A 87 15.25 7.14 -11.68
N THR A 88 14.21 7.01 -10.86
CA THR A 88 13.90 5.75 -10.18
C THR A 88 13.63 4.64 -11.18
N LYS A 89 12.75 4.86 -12.15
CA LYS A 89 12.43 3.85 -13.19
C LYS A 89 13.68 3.43 -13.97
N LYS A 90 14.54 4.39 -14.32
CA LYS A 90 15.82 4.11 -14.97
C LYS A 90 16.71 3.18 -14.15
N ARG A 91 16.80 3.36 -12.82
CA ARG A 91 17.60 2.52 -11.91
C ARG A 91 16.99 1.15 -11.68
N LEU A 92 15.67 1.06 -11.63
CA LEU A 92 14.94 -0.19 -11.39
C LEU A 92 14.91 -1.10 -12.62
N LYS A 93 14.88 -0.54 -13.83
CA LYS A 93 14.80 -1.29 -15.10
C LYS A 93 15.84 -2.41 -15.23
N PRO A 94 17.13 -2.20 -14.96
CA PRO A 94 18.14 -3.27 -15.03
C PRO A 94 17.95 -4.38 -13.99
N LEU A 95 17.21 -4.09 -12.90
CA LEU A 95 16.93 -5.03 -11.82
C LEU A 95 15.63 -5.81 -12.06
N GLY A 96 14.86 -5.46 -13.10
CA GLY A 96 13.56 -6.07 -13.40
C GLY A 96 12.51 -5.83 -12.31
N VAL A 97 12.61 -4.69 -11.59
CA VAL A 97 11.68 -4.34 -10.50
C VAL A 97 10.74 -3.23 -10.97
N PRO A 98 9.41 -3.45 -11.01
CA PRO A 98 8.43 -2.46 -11.39
C PRO A 98 8.35 -1.27 -10.43
N LEU A 99 8.01 -0.09 -10.99
CA LEU A 99 7.73 1.12 -10.24
C LEU A 99 6.21 1.36 -10.18
N PHE A 100 5.65 1.40 -8.99
CA PHE A 100 4.31 1.88 -8.70
C PHE A 100 4.40 3.32 -8.20
N ALA A 101 3.69 4.25 -8.84
CA ALA A 101 3.72 5.66 -8.45
C ALA A 101 2.48 5.99 -7.63
N SER A 102 2.65 6.46 -6.39
CA SER A 102 1.53 6.81 -5.52
C SER A 102 1.16 8.29 -5.68
N ILE A 103 -0.14 8.57 -5.77
CA ILE A 103 -0.70 9.92 -5.90
C ILE A 103 -1.77 10.19 -4.86
N PHE A 104 -1.97 11.45 -4.51
CA PHE A 104 -3.14 11.94 -3.79
C PHE A 104 -3.51 13.34 -4.29
N ALA A 105 -4.71 13.81 -3.96
CA ALA A 105 -5.07 15.21 -4.16
C ALA A 105 -6.01 15.71 -3.06
N PRO A 106 -6.00 17.02 -2.76
CA PRO A 106 -6.90 17.61 -1.77
C PRO A 106 -8.34 17.73 -2.28
N ARG A 107 -8.53 17.88 -3.59
CA ARG A 107 -9.83 18.07 -4.24
C ARG A 107 -10.03 17.01 -5.33
N LEU A 108 -11.28 16.69 -5.62
CA LEU A 108 -11.66 15.70 -6.60
C LEU A 108 -11.08 16.00 -8.00
N GLU A 109 -11.20 17.24 -8.45
CA GLU A 109 -10.75 17.70 -9.78
C GLU A 109 -9.23 17.63 -9.97
N ASP A 110 -8.46 17.71 -8.89
CA ASP A 110 -7.00 17.73 -8.93
C ASP A 110 -6.41 16.32 -9.19
N PHE A 111 -7.14 15.25 -8.88
CA PHE A 111 -6.63 13.87 -9.06
C PHE A 111 -6.27 13.55 -10.50
N GLY A 112 -7.06 14.05 -11.47
CA GLY A 112 -6.79 13.85 -12.89
C GLY A 112 -5.53 14.57 -13.36
N GLU A 113 -5.25 15.76 -12.84
CA GLU A 113 -4.04 16.52 -13.15
C GLU A 113 -2.79 15.83 -12.60
N VAL A 114 -2.80 15.50 -11.31
CA VAL A 114 -1.68 14.78 -10.67
C VAL A 114 -1.39 13.47 -11.40
N ALA A 115 -2.44 12.71 -11.76
CA ALA A 115 -2.28 11.46 -12.47
C ALA A 115 -1.62 11.65 -13.84
N ARG A 116 -2.01 12.69 -14.61
CA ARG A 116 -1.39 12.99 -15.92
C ARG A 116 0.09 13.32 -15.79
N VAL A 117 0.46 14.20 -14.84
CA VAL A 117 1.86 14.59 -14.63
C VAL A 117 2.70 13.38 -14.23
N ILE A 118 2.22 12.57 -13.27
CA ILE A 118 2.95 11.40 -12.81
C ILE A 118 3.03 10.29 -13.87
N ALA A 119 2.05 10.18 -14.75
CA ALA A 119 2.06 9.23 -15.87
C ALA A 119 3.19 9.50 -16.88
N GLU A 120 3.73 10.71 -16.97
CA GLU A 120 4.88 11.04 -17.82
C GLU A 120 6.18 10.29 -17.41
N ALA A 121 6.28 9.84 -16.15
CA ALA A 121 7.36 8.96 -15.70
C ALA A 121 7.17 7.51 -16.17
N GLU A 122 6.07 7.19 -16.86
CA GLU A 122 5.72 5.84 -17.32
C GLU A 122 5.80 4.78 -16.19
N PRO A 123 5.21 5.01 -14.99
CA PRO A 123 5.18 3.98 -13.97
C PRO A 123 4.41 2.75 -14.46
N ASP A 124 4.70 1.59 -13.88
CA ASP A 124 4.02 0.36 -14.27
C ASP A 124 2.58 0.30 -13.71
N LEU A 125 2.31 1.06 -12.63
CA LEU A 125 1.00 1.21 -12.00
C LEU A 125 0.93 2.55 -11.26
N ILE A 126 -0.27 3.16 -11.20
CA ILE A 126 -0.55 4.31 -10.33
C ILE A 126 -1.36 3.84 -9.11
N GLU A 127 -0.83 4.05 -7.90
CA GLU A 127 -1.57 3.86 -6.65
C GLU A 127 -2.31 5.15 -6.29
N VAL A 128 -3.64 5.14 -6.31
CA VAL A 128 -4.49 6.27 -5.96
C VAL A 128 -4.80 6.25 -4.47
N ASN A 129 -4.13 7.09 -3.70
CA ASN A 129 -4.29 7.16 -2.25
C ASN A 129 -5.45 8.10 -1.87
N ILE A 130 -6.62 7.53 -1.62
CA ILE A 130 -7.84 8.24 -1.21
C ILE A 130 -8.11 8.13 0.31
N SER A 131 -7.20 7.55 1.06
CA SER A 131 -7.45 6.98 2.39
C SER A 131 -6.62 7.60 3.52
N CYS A 132 -5.98 8.77 3.32
CA CYS A 132 -5.11 9.34 4.34
C CYS A 132 -5.93 9.89 5.54
N PRO A 133 -5.84 9.30 6.75
CA PRO A 133 -6.61 9.76 7.90
C PRO A 133 -6.02 11.01 8.57
N ASN A 134 -4.75 11.33 8.27
CA ASN A 134 -3.97 12.33 9.01
C ASN A 134 -4.12 13.75 8.48
N VAL A 135 -4.99 13.98 7.50
CA VAL A 135 -5.21 15.29 6.86
C VAL A 135 -6.69 15.68 6.81
N ALA A 136 -7.53 15.00 7.58
CA ALA A 136 -8.96 15.32 7.65
C ALA A 136 -9.24 16.76 8.14
N SER A 137 -8.37 17.32 9.00
CA SER A 137 -8.42 18.72 9.43
C SER A 137 -8.13 19.69 8.27
N ASP A 138 -7.31 19.28 7.29
CA ASP A 138 -6.87 20.14 6.19
C ASP A 138 -7.80 20.02 4.98
N PHE A 139 -8.29 18.80 4.68
CA PHE A 139 -9.02 18.47 3.45
C PHE A 139 -10.45 17.93 3.70
N GLY A 140 -10.88 17.82 4.95
CA GLY A 140 -12.18 17.25 5.30
C GLY A 140 -12.21 15.73 5.34
N THR A 141 -13.41 15.16 5.13
CA THR A 141 -13.60 13.70 5.16
C THR A 141 -12.83 13.03 4.04
N PRO A 142 -12.04 11.95 4.32
CA PRO A 142 -11.32 11.21 3.28
C PRO A 142 -12.25 10.69 2.19
N PHE A 143 -11.80 10.73 0.93
CA PHE A 143 -12.59 10.21 -0.21
C PHE A 143 -12.91 8.72 -0.08
N SER A 144 -12.14 7.96 0.69
CA SER A 144 -12.41 6.55 1.00
C SER A 144 -13.56 6.34 1.99
N ALA A 145 -14.18 7.39 2.54
CA ALA A 145 -15.22 7.25 3.54
C ALA A 145 -16.55 6.74 2.98
N THR A 146 -16.83 6.97 1.70
CA THR A 146 -18.05 6.51 1.02
C THR A 146 -17.77 5.89 -0.34
N ALA A 147 -18.63 4.96 -0.76
CA ALA A 147 -18.55 4.37 -2.09
C ALA A 147 -18.65 5.43 -3.21
N LYS A 148 -19.51 6.43 -3.02
CA LYS A 148 -19.72 7.52 -3.99
C LYS A 148 -18.44 8.34 -4.19
N SER A 149 -17.83 8.86 -3.12
CA SER A 149 -16.62 9.69 -3.23
C SER A 149 -15.42 8.90 -3.76
N ALA A 150 -15.27 7.64 -3.36
CA ALA A 150 -14.22 6.76 -3.86
C ALA A 150 -14.38 6.49 -5.37
N ALA A 151 -15.61 6.24 -5.83
CA ALA A 151 -15.95 6.06 -7.25
C ALA A 151 -15.66 7.32 -8.07
N GLU A 152 -16.03 8.50 -7.58
CA GLU A 152 -15.80 9.76 -8.26
C GLU A 152 -14.29 10.01 -8.49
N VAL A 153 -13.45 9.82 -7.48
CA VAL A 153 -11.98 9.92 -7.64
C VAL A 153 -11.46 8.91 -8.65
N THR A 154 -11.89 7.65 -8.55
CA THR A 154 -11.44 6.60 -9.48
C THR A 154 -11.77 6.97 -10.91
N ARG A 155 -12.97 7.46 -11.17
CA ARG A 155 -13.43 7.92 -12.48
C ARG A 155 -12.57 9.07 -13.01
N GLU A 156 -12.24 10.07 -12.19
CA GLU A 156 -11.40 11.20 -12.61
C GLU A 156 -9.97 10.76 -12.97
N VAL A 157 -9.37 9.87 -12.18
CA VAL A 157 -8.06 9.30 -12.53
C VAL A 157 -8.15 8.46 -13.79
N ARG A 158 -9.19 7.60 -13.94
CA ARG A 158 -9.36 6.75 -15.14
C ARG A 158 -9.53 7.55 -16.42
N LYS A 159 -10.23 8.67 -16.38
CA LYS A 159 -10.33 9.59 -17.53
C LYS A 159 -8.98 10.22 -17.92
N ALA A 160 -8.11 10.41 -16.96
CA ALA A 160 -6.85 11.13 -17.13
C ALA A 160 -5.72 10.26 -17.71
N VAL A 161 -5.72 8.94 -17.41
CA VAL A 161 -4.60 8.03 -17.75
C VAL A 161 -5.11 6.67 -18.23
N ASN A 162 -4.30 5.99 -19.06
CA ASN A 162 -4.57 4.61 -19.53
C ASN A 162 -3.75 3.55 -18.74
N LEU A 163 -2.83 3.97 -17.87
CA LEU A 163 -2.03 3.07 -17.03
C LEU A 163 -2.91 2.26 -16.07
N PRO A 164 -2.48 1.07 -15.65
CA PRO A 164 -3.15 0.36 -14.56
C PRO A 164 -3.23 1.23 -13.30
N ILE A 165 -4.39 1.23 -12.63
CA ILE A 165 -4.58 1.95 -11.36
C ILE A 165 -4.99 1.01 -10.24
N SER A 166 -4.37 1.17 -9.08
CA SER A 166 -4.79 0.55 -7.81
C SER A 166 -5.34 1.62 -6.88
N VAL A 167 -6.53 1.42 -6.32
CA VAL A 167 -7.11 2.36 -5.35
C VAL A 167 -6.82 1.87 -3.94
N LYS A 168 -6.18 2.74 -3.13
CA LYS A 168 -5.81 2.41 -1.75
C LYS A 168 -6.89 2.83 -0.78
N LEU A 169 -7.43 1.82 -0.06
CA LEU A 169 -8.58 1.96 0.82
C LEU A 169 -8.18 2.12 2.29
N ALA A 170 -9.03 2.83 3.04
CA ALA A 170 -8.93 2.99 4.49
C ALA A 170 -9.57 1.80 5.23
N PRO A 171 -9.04 1.39 6.39
CA PRO A 171 -9.61 0.28 7.18
C PRO A 171 -10.83 0.67 8.03
N ASN A 172 -11.04 1.96 8.26
CA ASN A 172 -11.99 2.50 9.23
C ASN A 172 -13.33 2.90 8.61
N VAL A 173 -13.81 2.06 7.70
CA VAL A 173 -15.12 2.21 7.05
C VAL A 173 -16.00 0.99 7.38
N TYR A 174 -17.32 1.21 7.44
CA TYR A 174 -18.26 0.17 7.84
C TYR A 174 -18.42 -0.93 6.77
N ASN A 175 -18.46 -0.55 5.48
CA ASN A 175 -18.69 -1.47 4.36
C ASN A 175 -17.58 -1.33 3.31
N LEU A 176 -16.46 -1.99 3.58
CA LEU A 176 -15.29 -1.94 2.71
C LEU A 176 -15.55 -2.62 1.36
N GLY A 177 -16.35 -3.68 1.34
CA GLY A 177 -16.71 -4.38 0.12
C GLY A 177 -17.56 -3.53 -0.84
N GLU A 178 -18.42 -2.65 -0.34
CA GLU A 178 -19.19 -1.72 -1.17
C GLU A 178 -18.28 -0.70 -1.85
N ILE A 179 -17.32 -0.14 -1.10
CA ILE A 179 -16.34 0.80 -1.63
C ILE A 179 -15.47 0.10 -2.69
N ALA A 180 -15.03 -1.14 -2.43
CA ALA A 180 -14.26 -1.94 -3.37
C ALA A 180 -15.00 -2.15 -4.70
N ARG A 181 -16.27 -2.56 -4.65
CA ARG A 181 -17.10 -2.69 -5.86
C ARG A 181 -17.25 -1.36 -6.60
N ALA A 182 -17.44 -0.26 -5.89
CA ALA A 182 -17.62 1.05 -6.49
C ALA A 182 -16.38 1.54 -7.25
N VAL A 183 -15.19 1.37 -6.70
CA VAL A 183 -13.94 1.76 -7.38
C VAL A 183 -13.64 0.85 -8.57
N VAL A 184 -13.94 -0.43 -8.49
CA VAL A 184 -13.78 -1.38 -9.61
C VAL A 184 -14.73 -1.04 -10.75
N ALA A 185 -15.99 -0.71 -10.46
CA ALA A 185 -16.97 -0.29 -11.45
C ALA A 185 -16.54 0.98 -12.23
N GLU A 186 -15.72 1.83 -11.63
CA GLU A 186 -15.17 3.05 -12.25
C GLU A 186 -13.77 2.84 -12.87
N GLY A 187 -13.32 1.59 -12.98
CA GLY A 187 -12.13 1.22 -13.75
C GLY A 187 -10.84 1.08 -12.93
N ALA A 188 -10.92 0.87 -11.61
CA ALA A 188 -9.77 0.39 -10.83
C ALA A 188 -9.38 -1.02 -11.31
N ASN A 189 -8.11 -1.21 -11.66
CA ASN A 189 -7.56 -2.49 -12.10
C ASN A 189 -7.10 -3.37 -10.93
N ALA A 190 -6.84 -2.74 -9.77
CA ALA A 190 -6.44 -3.39 -8.53
C ALA A 190 -6.94 -2.60 -7.32
N ILE A 191 -6.85 -3.21 -6.14
CA ILE A 191 -7.11 -2.56 -4.86
C ILE A 191 -5.89 -2.73 -3.96
N THR A 192 -5.46 -1.65 -3.28
CA THR A 192 -4.51 -1.74 -2.17
C THR A 192 -5.29 -1.65 -0.84
N ALA A 193 -5.18 -2.65 -0.01
CA ALA A 193 -5.83 -2.72 1.31
C ALA A 193 -4.85 -3.25 2.36
N ILE A 194 -4.60 -2.49 3.41
CA ILE A 194 -5.24 -1.26 3.88
C ILE A 194 -4.20 -0.13 4.12
N ASN A 195 -4.70 1.10 4.27
CA ASN A 195 -3.91 2.17 4.88
C ASN A 195 -3.80 1.93 6.41
N THR A 196 -3.07 2.78 7.13
CA THR A 196 -2.89 2.72 8.59
C THR A 196 -4.23 2.87 9.32
N VAL A 197 -4.35 2.22 10.49
CA VAL A 197 -5.53 2.29 11.34
C VAL A 197 -5.47 3.54 12.23
N PRO A 198 -6.50 4.40 12.29
CA PRO A 198 -6.50 5.54 13.19
C PRO A 198 -6.27 5.13 14.65
N GLY A 199 -5.39 5.86 15.34
CA GLY A 199 -5.05 5.59 16.73
C GLY A 199 -4.50 6.81 17.45
N MET A 200 -4.28 6.68 18.76
CA MET A 200 -3.70 7.69 19.64
C MET A 200 -2.81 7.04 20.68
N LEU A 201 -1.70 7.69 20.98
CA LEU A 201 -0.89 7.36 22.16
C LEU A 201 -0.85 8.57 23.10
N ILE A 202 -0.91 8.29 24.39
CA ILE A 202 -0.86 9.28 25.46
C ILE A 202 0.40 9.03 26.31
N ASP A 203 1.16 10.09 26.56
CA ASP A 203 2.15 10.11 27.61
C ASP A 203 1.42 10.42 28.94
N ALA A 204 1.22 9.38 29.75
CA ALA A 204 0.48 9.49 31.00
C ALA A 204 1.17 10.38 32.04
N TYR A 205 2.52 10.45 32.02
CA TYR A 205 3.27 11.27 32.95
C TYR A 205 3.21 12.74 32.57
N ALA A 206 3.24 13.05 31.28
CA ALA A 206 3.11 14.40 30.76
C ALA A 206 1.63 14.85 30.56
N ALA A 207 0.69 13.94 30.74
CA ALA A 207 -0.76 14.14 30.53
C ALA A 207 -1.08 14.76 29.14
N ARG A 208 -0.43 14.27 28.08
CA ARG A 208 -0.58 14.83 26.73
C ARG A 208 -0.45 13.75 25.63
N PRO A 209 -0.97 14.02 24.42
CA PRO A 209 -0.71 13.19 23.24
C PRO A 209 0.77 13.09 22.93
N VAL A 210 1.23 11.93 22.46
CA VAL A 210 2.60 11.70 22.04
C VAL A 210 2.89 12.40 20.71
N LEU A 211 1.98 12.32 19.75
CA LEU A 211 2.10 13.01 18.47
C LEU A 211 1.60 14.46 18.56
N LYS A 212 2.30 15.38 17.86
CA LYS A 212 1.88 16.78 17.77
C LYS A 212 0.48 16.93 17.17
N ASN A 213 0.12 16.09 16.23
CA ASN A 213 -1.20 16.04 15.58
C ASN A 213 -2.28 15.36 16.44
N THR A 214 -2.00 15.05 17.73
CA THR A 214 -2.90 14.36 18.66
C THR A 214 -3.15 12.90 18.29
N THR A 215 -3.68 12.63 17.11
CA THR A 215 -3.95 11.29 16.56
C THR A 215 -3.04 11.00 15.39
N GLY A 216 -2.93 9.72 15.01
CA GLY A 216 -2.13 9.27 13.86
C GLY A 216 -2.62 7.93 13.33
N GLY A 217 -1.94 7.44 12.31
CA GLY A 217 -2.16 6.11 11.76
C GLY A 217 -1.25 5.08 12.41
N LEU A 218 -1.82 4.02 12.97
CA LEU A 218 -1.10 2.88 13.51
C LEU A 218 -0.78 1.88 12.41
N SER A 219 0.43 1.34 12.41
CA SER A 219 0.90 0.28 11.49
C SER A 219 1.73 -0.76 12.26
N GLY A 220 2.04 -1.87 11.61
CA GLY A 220 2.83 -2.97 12.19
C GLY A 220 1.99 -4.17 12.61
N PRO A 221 2.58 -5.13 13.34
CA PRO A 221 1.93 -6.41 13.66
C PRO A 221 0.56 -6.27 14.34
N THR A 222 0.34 -5.22 15.10
CA THR A 222 -0.91 -4.95 15.82
C THR A 222 -2.12 -4.76 14.91
N ILE A 223 -1.92 -4.32 13.66
CA ILE A 223 -3.02 -4.13 12.70
C ILE A 223 -3.19 -5.31 11.73
N LYS A 224 -2.34 -6.35 11.78
CA LYS A 224 -2.43 -7.50 10.86
C LYS A 224 -3.82 -8.15 10.85
N PRO A 225 -4.50 -8.41 11.98
CA PRO A 225 -5.85 -8.99 11.95
C PRO A 225 -6.88 -8.12 11.23
N VAL A 226 -6.75 -6.78 11.33
CA VAL A 226 -7.62 -5.84 10.62
C VAL A 226 -7.36 -5.88 9.12
N ALA A 227 -6.08 -5.94 8.72
CA ALA A 227 -5.68 -6.01 7.31
C ALA A 227 -6.12 -7.33 6.66
N LEU A 228 -5.94 -8.47 7.35
CA LEU A 228 -6.37 -9.78 6.87
C LEU A 228 -7.89 -9.83 6.65
N ARG A 229 -8.67 -9.33 7.62
CA ARG A 229 -10.12 -9.22 7.49
C ARG A 229 -10.51 -8.37 6.28
N ALA A 230 -9.88 -7.21 6.09
CA ALA A 230 -10.17 -6.31 4.99
C ALA A 230 -9.90 -6.96 3.62
N VAL A 231 -8.74 -7.62 3.46
CA VAL A 231 -8.39 -8.34 2.24
C VAL A 231 -9.37 -9.49 1.98
N TRP A 232 -9.71 -10.24 3.03
CA TRP A 232 -10.69 -11.34 2.93
C TRP A 232 -12.08 -10.84 2.50
N GLU A 233 -12.59 -9.74 3.08
CA GLU A 233 -13.87 -9.14 2.71
C GLU A 233 -13.89 -8.63 1.25
N ILE A 234 -12.82 -7.93 0.83
CA ILE A 234 -12.70 -7.39 -0.52
C ILE A 234 -12.64 -8.53 -1.54
N SER A 235 -11.82 -9.55 -1.30
CA SER A 235 -11.62 -10.65 -2.25
C SER A 235 -12.87 -11.51 -2.51
N GLN A 236 -13.89 -11.40 -1.66
CA GLN A 236 -15.18 -12.06 -1.89
C GLN A 236 -16.13 -11.30 -2.83
N VAL A 237 -15.84 -10.03 -3.10
CA VAL A 237 -16.79 -9.13 -3.77
C VAL A 237 -16.25 -8.46 -5.02
N VAL A 238 -14.96 -8.66 -5.33
CA VAL A 238 -14.31 -8.16 -6.55
C VAL A 238 -13.39 -9.22 -7.15
N ASP A 239 -13.23 -9.21 -8.47
CA ASP A 239 -12.34 -10.13 -9.20
C ASP A 239 -10.97 -9.51 -9.50
N VAL A 240 -10.77 -8.20 -9.26
CA VAL A 240 -9.47 -7.54 -9.47
C VAL A 240 -8.47 -7.96 -8.41
N PRO A 241 -7.16 -8.05 -8.75
CA PRO A 241 -6.14 -8.44 -7.78
C PRO A 241 -5.97 -7.41 -6.66
N ILE A 242 -5.56 -7.89 -5.48
CA ILE A 242 -5.42 -7.10 -4.26
C ILE A 242 -3.94 -7.04 -3.84
N ILE A 243 -3.46 -5.84 -3.52
CA ILE A 243 -2.20 -5.62 -2.80
C ILE A 243 -2.53 -5.56 -1.30
N GLY A 244 -2.34 -6.68 -0.59
CA GLY A 244 -2.63 -6.77 0.84
C GLY A 244 -1.53 -6.13 1.68
N THR A 245 -1.86 -5.12 2.48
CA THR A 245 -0.89 -4.33 3.25
C THR A 245 -1.37 -4.17 4.70
N GLY A 246 -0.48 -4.45 5.65
CA GLY A 246 -0.73 -4.24 7.09
C GLY A 246 -0.19 -5.36 7.96
N GLY A 247 0.86 -5.06 8.75
CA GLY A 247 1.43 -5.95 9.74
C GLY A 247 2.35 -7.04 9.21
N ILE A 248 2.82 -6.94 7.99
CA ILE A 248 3.72 -7.92 7.37
C ILE A 248 5.16 -7.71 7.87
N SER A 249 5.72 -8.71 8.53
CA SER A 249 7.07 -8.71 9.10
C SER A 249 7.82 -10.05 8.97
N SER A 250 7.11 -11.08 8.49
CA SER A 250 7.64 -12.44 8.31
C SER A 250 7.04 -13.12 7.07
N GLY A 251 7.64 -14.24 6.65
CA GLY A 251 7.10 -15.07 5.56
C GLY A 251 5.74 -15.67 5.89
N ILE A 252 5.48 -15.95 7.17
CA ILE A 252 4.16 -16.43 7.61
C ILE A 252 3.10 -15.33 7.46
N ASP A 253 3.42 -14.08 7.83
CA ASP A 253 2.48 -12.97 7.63
C ASP A 253 2.14 -12.78 6.15
N ALA A 254 3.15 -12.93 5.27
CA ALA A 254 2.94 -12.87 3.82
C ALA A 254 2.06 -14.03 3.32
N ALA A 255 2.29 -15.26 3.81
CA ALA A 255 1.47 -16.42 3.47
C ALA A 255 0.00 -16.24 3.92
N GLU A 256 -0.23 -15.77 5.13
CA GLU A 256 -1.58 -15.48 5.65
C GLU A 256 -2.31 -14.45 4.78
N MET A 257 -1.61 -13.39 4.35
CA MET A 257 -2.19 -12.35 3.51
C MET A 257 -2.57 -12.88 2.11
N ILE A 258 -1.72 -13.74 1.53
CA ILE A 258 -2.02 -14.42 0.26
C ILE A 258 -3.19 -15.39 0.42
N MET A 259 -3.23 -16.17 1.50
CA MET A 259 -4.34 -17.08 1.81
C MET A 259 -5.66 -16.35 2.02
N ALA A 260 -5.62 -15.11 2.52
CA ALA A 260 -6.80 -14.24 2.63
C ALA A 260 -7.29 -13.68 1.28
N GLY A 261 -6.51 -13.82 0.19
CA GLY A 261 -6.89 -13.42 -1.16
C GLY A 261 -5.97 -12.39 -1.83
N ALA A 262 -4.92 -11.91 -1.17
CA ALA A 262 -3.98 -10.97 -1.78
C ALA A 262 -3.17 -11.61 -2.92
N ALA A 263 -2.96 -10.86 -4.00
CA ALA A 263 -2.05 -11.21 -5.09
C ALA A 263 -0.62 -10.73 -4.80
N LEU A 264 -0.48 -9.55 -4.20
CA LEU A 264 0.78 -8.96 -3.75
C LEU A 264 0.68 -8.59 -2.27
N VAL A 265 1.83 -8.41 -1.63
CA VAL A 265 1.93 -8.19 -0.19
C VAL A 265 2.76 -6.94 0.10
N GLY A 266 2.13 -5.89 0.63
CA GLY A 266 2.78 -4.63 0.95
C GLY A 266 3.53 -4.67 2.29
N VAL A 267 4.82 -4.35 2.26
CA VAL A 267 5.70 -4.28 3.44
C VAL A 267 6.02 -2.81 3.74
N GLY A 268 5.70 -2.35 4.94
CA GLY A 268 5.91 -0.98 5.38
C GLY A 268 6.71 -0.89 6.68
N SER A 269 6.04 -0.89 7.83
CA SER A 269 6.65 -0.65 9.14
C SER A 269 7.77 -1.62 9.54
N ALA A 270 7.81 -2.84 8.98
CA ALA A 270 8.92 -3.77 9.20
C ALA A 270 10.28 -3.20 8.77
N LEU A 271 10.29 -2.29 7.80
CA LEU A 271 11.48 -1.58 7.33
C LEU A 271 12.09 -0.63 8.38
N VAL A 272 11.30 -0.15 9.34
CA VAL A 272 11.77 0.77 10.39
C VAL A 272 12.85 0.12 11.26
N ASN A 273 12.66 -1.14 11.60
CA ASN A 273 13.60 -1.90 12.43
C ASN A 273 14.56 -2.77 11.60
N GLY A 274 14.09 -3.36 10.49
CA GLY A 274 14.84 -4.33 9.71
C GLY A 274 15.57 -3.73 8.49
N GLY A 275 15.31 -2.48 8.15
CA GLY A 275 15.81 -1.90 6.90
C GLY A 275 15.37 -2.68 5.66
N PRO A 276 15.93 -2.37 4.47
CA PRO A 276 15.58 -3.05 3.22
C PRO A 276 15.86 -4.56 3.21
N ALA A 277 16.80 -5.06 4.01
CA ALA A 277 17.12 -6.49 4.11
C ALA A 277 15.92 -7.36 4.55
N VAL A 278 14.88 -6.75 5.12
CA VAL A 278 13.66 -7.45 5.50
C VAL A 278 12.96 -8.14 4.31
N PHE A 279 13.10 -7.61 3.09
CA PHE A 279 12.52 -8.23 1.90
C PHE A 279 13.13 -9.60 1.61
N GLY A 280 14.47 -9.71 1.61
CA GLY A 280 15.16 -10.99 1.44
C GLY A 280 14.80 -12.00 2.52
N LYS A 281 14.72 -11.55 3.78
CA LYS A 281 14.28 -12.38 4.91
C LYS A 281 12.86 -12.93 4.69
N ILE A 282 11.87 -12.07 4.40
CA ILE A 282 10.48 -12.48 4.20
C ILE A 282 10.35 -13.45 3.00
N ASN A 283 11.06 -13.20 1.90
CA ASN A 283 11.06 -14.10 0.74
C ASN A 283 11.59 -15.50 1.11
N THR A 284 12.69 -15.56 1.85
CA THR A 284 13.27 -16.83 2.31
C THR A 284 12.30 -17.60 3.21
N GLU A 285 11.75 -16.94 4.21
CA GLU A 285 10.77 -17.53 5.14
C GLU A 285 9.49 -17.99 4.41
N LEU A 286 8.99 -17.21 3.44
CA LEU A 286 7.83 -17.59 2.64
C LEU A 286 8.12 -18.85 1.79
N GLN A 287 9.29 -18.94 1.15
CA GLN A 287 9.68 -20.13 0.39
C GLN A 287 9.83 -21.36 1.29
N GLU A 288 10.38 -21.20 2.49
CA GLU A 288 10.50 -22.29 3.47
C GLU A 288 9.13 -22.78 3.93
N PHE A 289 8.22 -21.85 4.23
CA PHE A 289 6.84 -22.19 4.56
C PHE A 289 6.15 -22.94 3.42
N MET A 290 6.20 -22.42 2.20
CA MET A 290 5.60 -23.06 1.02
C MET A 290 6.13 -24.49 0.83
N ARG A 291 7.45 -24.66 0.95
CA ARG A 291 8.07 -25.98 0.83
C ARG A 291 7.61 -26.93 1.92
N SER A 292 7.54 -26.48 3.18
CA SER A 292 7.11 -27.30 4.32
C SER A 292 5.66 -27.77 4.20
N GLN A 293 4.82 -26.97 3.53
CA GLN A 293 3.39 -27.26 3.32
C GLN A 293 3.08 -27.88 1.95
N GLY A 294 4.10 -28.08 1.09
CA GLY A 294 3.93 -28.70 -0.23
C GLY A 294 3.37 -27.77 -1.32
N TYR A 295 3.32 -26.44 -1.10
CA TYR A 295 2.88 -25.49 -2.09
C TYR A 295 3.94 -25.27 -3.17
N GLN A 296 3.57 -25.36 -4.45
CA GLN A 296 4.48 -25.21 -5.58
C GLN A 296 4.58 -23.74 -6.04
N ASP A 297 3.50 -22.99 -5.91
CA ASP A 297 3.35 -21.60 -6.35
C ASP A 297 2.38 -20.83 -5.42
N LEU A 298 2.32 -19.52 -5.61
CA LEU A 298 1.47 -18.64 -4.80
C LEU A 298 -0.03 -18.79 -5.14
N GLU A 299 -0.36 -19.17 -6.37
CA GLU A 299 -1.74 -19.37 -6.80
C GLU A 299 -2.41 -20.52 -6.03
N SER A 300 -1.66 -21.59 -5.73
CA SER A 300 -2.16 -22.71 -4.92
C SER A 300 -2.56 -22.29 -3.50
N MET A 301 -1.97 -21.19 -2.99
CA MET A 301 -2.27 -20.62 -1.67
C MET A 301 -3.32 -19.52 -1.70
N ARG A 302 -3.44 -18.77 -2.82
CA ARG A 302 -4.30 -17.57 -2.89
C ARG A 302 -5.75 -17.93 -2.60
N GLY A 303 -6.35 -17.21 -1.64
CA GLY A 303 -7.74 -17.41 -1.25
C GLY A 303 -8.06 -18.78 -0.64
N LEU A 304 -7.06 -19.52 -0.19
CA LEU A 304 -7.27 -20.87 0.37
C LEU A 304 -8.18 -20.87 1.59
N VAL A 305 -8.16 -19.80 2.38
CA VAL A 305 -9.04 -19.65 3.55
C VAL A 305 -10.51 -19.60 3.15
N HIS A 306 -10.87 -19.01 2.00
CA HIS A 306 -12.25 -18.98 1.50
C HIS A 306 -12.76 -20.41 1.16
N ARG A 307 -11.92 -21.20 0.48
CA ARG A 307 -12.28 -22.58 0.10
C ARG A 307 -12.50 -23.45 1.33
N ARG A 308 -11.58 -23.40 2.30
CA ARG A 308 -11.66 -24.23 3.52
C ARG A 308 -12.72 -23.78 4.51
N ALA A 309 -13.06 -22.49 4.56
CA ALA A 309 -14.17 -22.01 5.40
C ALA A 309 -15.51 -22.56 4.92
N ASN A 310 -15.69 -22.78 3.61
CA ASN A 310 -16.89 -23.38 3.04
C ASN A 310 -16.95 -24.90 3.22
N ASP A 311 -15.82 -25.58 3.46
CA ASP A 311 -15.77 -27.04 3.70
C ASP A 311 -16.14 -27.45 5.15
N THR A 312 -16.34 -26.48 6.03
CA THR A 312 -16.60 -26.70 7.46
C THR A 312 -18.05 -26.47 7.89
N VAL A 313 -18.97 -26.28 6.92
CA VAL A 313 -20.42 -26.08 7.16
C VAL A 313 -21.21 -27.33 6.78
#